data_8fbd068a2b1d806a5782283afb5bc082
#
_entry.id   8fbd068a2b1d806a5782283afb5bc082
#
_cell.length_a   1.000
_cell.length_b   1.000
_cell.length_c   1.000
_cell.angle_alpha   90.00
_cell.angle_beta   90.00
_cell.angle_gamma   90.00
#
_symmetry.space_group_name_H-M   'P 1'
#
loop_
_entity.id
_entity.type
_entity.pdbx_description
1 polymer ?
#
loop_
_entity_poly.entity_id
_entity_poly.type
_entity_poly.pdbx_seq_one_letter_code
_entity_poly.pdbx_strand_id
1 'polypeptide(L)' 'MRSRTSDWFETKIRYDKTQEDGTQKKVTEQYVVDALSFTEAESSIIEEMSSYISGDFKITDIKPAPYHE' A
#
# COMPACT_ATOMS: atom_id res chain seq x y z
N MET A 1 18.93 -22.76 -1.99
CA MET A 1 18.04 -22.45 -2.32
C MET A 1 17.35 -21.81 -1.57
N ARG A 2 16.79 -21.23 -1.54
CA ARG A 2 16.09 -20.59 -0.86
C ARG A 2 14.90 -20.82 -0.88
N SER A 3 14.22 -20.83 -0.17
CA SER A 3 12.96 -21.08 -0.27
C SER A 3 12.15 -20.01 0.22
N ARG A 4 12.20 -18.90 -0.37
CA ARG A 4 11.36 -17.84 -0.06
C ARG A 4 10.02 -18.13 -0.49
N THR A 5 9.05 -17.92 0.32
CA THR A 5 7.68 -18.16 -0.03
C THR A 5 6.85 -16.89 -0.01
N SER A 6 7.48 -15.75 -0.03
CA SER A 6 6.73 -14.52 -0.06
C SER A 6 6.10 -14.32 -1.42
N ASP A 7 5.01 -13.61 -1.43
CA ASP A 7 4.27 -13.30 -2.63
C ASP A 7 4.18 -11.80 -2.80
N TRP A 8 3.85 -11.40 -4.01
CA TRP A 8 3.60 -9.99 -4.26
C TRP A 8 2.14 -9.72 -4.04
N PHE A 9 1.84 -8.59 -3.42
CA PHE A 9 0.48 -8.17 -3.19
C PHE A 9 0.29 -6.79 -3.75
N GLU A 10 -0.84 -6.58 -4.44
CA GLU A 10 -1.24 -5.27 -4.89
C GLU A 10 -2.08 -4.62 -3.82
N THR A 11 -1.74 -3.41 -3.44
CA THR A 11 -2.51 -2.70 -2.44
C THR A 11 -2.96 -1.37 -3.02
N LYS A 12 -4.17 -0.98 -2.69
CA LYS A 12 -4.69 0.33 -3.05
C LYS A 12 -4.96 1.10 -1.79
N ILE A 13 -4.45 2.31 -1.71
CA ILE A 13 -4.69 3.15 -0.57
C ILE A 13 -5.35 4.43 -1.02
N ARG A 14 -6.13 4.99 -0.13
CA ARG A 14 -6.88 6.19 -0.40
C ARG A 14 -6.63 7.18 0.71
N TYR A 15 -6.37 8.40 0.34
CA TYR A 15 -6.11 9.43 1.33
C TYR A 15 -6.49 10.77 0.74
N ASP A 16 -6.57 11.78 1.61
CA ASP A 16 -6.86 13.12 1.21
C ASP A 16 -5.57 13.88 1.05
N LYS A 17 -5.39 14.46 -0.11
CA LYS A 17 -4.20 15.25 -0.38
C LYS A 17 -4.58 16.71 -0.36
N THR A 18 -3.83 17.50 0.40
CA THR A 18 -4.06 18.92 0.48
C THR A 18 -3.39 19.60 -0.71
N GLN A 19 -4.13 20.37 -1.44
CA GLN A 19 -3.60 21.06 -2.60
C GLN A 19 -3.08 22.41 -2.21
N GLU A 20 -2.47 23.08 -3.16
CA GLU A 20 -1.83 24.36 -2.89
C GLU A 20 -2.81 25.42 -2.46
N ASP A 21 -4.03 25.35 -2.97
CA ASP A 21 -5.04 26.34 -2.62
C ASP A 21 -5.78 25.99 -1.34
N GLY A 22 -5.34 24.94 -0.64
CA GLY A 22 -5.95 24.59 0.64
C GLY A 22 -7.10 23.60 0.54
N THR A 23 -7.52 23.26 -0.65
CA THR A 23 -8.59 22.28 -0.79
C THR A 23 -8.03 20.88 -0.68
N GLN A 24 -8.90 19.92 -0.41
CA GLN A 24 -8.49 18.53 -0.27
C GLN A 24 -9.05 17.71 -1.41
N LYS A 25 -8.25 16.80 -1.90
CA LYS A 25 -8.64 15.97 -3.00
C LYS A 25 -8.39 14.53 -2.62
N LYS A 26 -9.35 13.67 -2.88
CA LYS A 26 -9.19 12.25 -2.60
C LYS A 26 -8.34 11.63 -3.68
N VAL A 27 -7.34 10.88 -3.24
CA VAL A 27 -6.38 10.27 -4.14
C VAL A 27 -6.34 8.79 -3.84
N THR A 28 -6.31 7.96 -4.87
CA THR A 28 -6.11 6.54 -4.72
C THR A 28 -4.81 6.17 -5.43
N GLU A 29 -3.94 5.47 -4.72
CA GLU A 29 -2.67 5.05 -5.28
C GLU A 29 -2.52 3.56 -5.11
N GLN A 30 -1.82 2.95 -6.04
CA GLN A 30 -1.63 1.51 -6.02
C GLN A 30 -0.16 1.22 -5.82
N TYR A 31 0.11 0.28 -4.92
CA TYR A 31 1.47 -0.13 -4.60
C TYR A 31 1.56 -1.63 -4.60
N VAL A 32 2.77 -2.13 -4.77
CA VAL A 32 3.02 -3.56 -4.74
C VAL A 32 3.99 -3.83 -3.62
N VAL A 33 3.68 -4.79 -2.77
CA VAL A 33 4.56 -5.14 -1.66
C VAL A 33 4.82 -6.63 -1.69
N ASP A 34 5.98 -7.00 -1.19
CA ASP A 34 6.42 -8.37 -1.11
C ASP A 34 6.22 -8.80 0.34
N ALA A 35 5.41 -9.81 0.57
CA ALA A 35 5.07 -10.20 1.92
C ALA A 35 4.73 -11.68 1.98
N LEU A 36 4.76 -12.24 3.17
CA LEU A 36 4.47 -13.65 3.36
C LEU A 36 2.99 -13.90 3.52
N SER A 37 2.22 -12.90 3.85
CA SER A 37 0.79 -13.07 4.07
C SER A 37 0.09 -11.74 3.88
N PHE A 38 -1.23 -11.78 3.82
CA PHE A 38 -2.03 -10.58 3.75
C PHE A 38 -1.76 -9.66 4.94
N THR A 39 -1.67 -10.26 6.11
CA THR A 39 -1.45 -9.46 7.32
C THR A 39 -0.12 -8.72 7.24
N GLU A 40 0.89 -9.40 6.78
CA GLU A 40 2.19 -8.77 6.67
C GLU A 40 2.18 -7.71 5.59
N ALA A 41 1.50 -7.95 4.48
CA ALA A 41 1.41 -6.97 3.41
C ALA A 41 0.73 -5.71 3.92
N GLU A 42 -0.34 -5.87 4.67
CA GLU A 42 -1.05 -4.75 5.23
C GLU A 42 -0.17 -3.96 6.19
N SER A 43 0.51 -4.64 7.07
CA SER A 43 1.40 -3.98 8.02
C SER A 43 2.52 -3.24 7.32
N SER A 44 3.09 -3.85 6.31
CA SER A 44 4.19 -3.23 5.58
C SER A 44 3.73 -1.97 4.87
N ILE A 45 2.56 -2.01 4.24
CA ILE A 45 2.10 -0.85 3.50
C ILE A 45 1.72 0.27 4.45
N ILE A 46 1.16 -0.05 5.60
CA ILE A 46 0.81 0.96 6.57
C ILE A 46 2.06 1.65 7.07
N GLU A 47 3.08 0.87 7.40
CA GLU A 47 4.31 1.43 7.90
C GLU A 47 4.98 2.31 6.86
N GLU A 48 5.02 1.84 5.63
CA GLU A 48 5.64 2.58 4.57
C GLU A 48 4.91 3.90 4.30
N MET A 49 3.59 3.83 4.22
CA MET A 49 2.80 5.00 3.89
C MET A 49 2.73 5.99 5.03
N SER A 50 2.92 5.54 6.24
CA SER A 50 2.92 6.47 7.37
C SER A 50 4.03 7.49 7.29
N SER A 51 5.14 7.15 6.62
CA SER A 51 6.19 8.11 6.45
C SER A 51 5.92 9.06 5.30
N TYR A 52 5.08 8.68 4.36
CA TYR A 52 4.77 9.51 3.23
C TYR A 52 3.58 10.40 3.45
N ILE A 53 2.54 9.87 4.08
CA ILE A 53 1.25 10.55 4.18
C ILE A 53 1.11 11.05 5.60
N SER A 54 1.00 12.35 5.73
CA SER A 54 0.94 12.93 7.06
C SER A 54 -0.44 12.90 7.66
N GLY A 55 -1.44 12.51 6.94
CA GLY A 55 -2.78 12.41 7.49
C GLY A 55 -3.26 10.99 7.52
N ASP A 56 -4.55 10.82 7.64
CA ASP A 56 -5.14 9.50 7.65
C ASP A 56 -5.21 8.93 6.25
N PHE A 57 -5.09 7.65 6.18
CA PHE A 57 -5.28 6.95 4.92
C PHE A 57 -5.86 5.60 5.23
N LYS A 58 -6.41 4.93 4.22
CA LYS A 58 -6.92 3.59 4.43
C LYS A 58 -6.60 2.73 3.23
N ILE A 59 -6.46 1.45 3.50
CA ILE A 59 -6.26 0.46 2.47
C ILE A 59 -7.62 0.06 1.97
N THR A 60 -7.89 0.32 0.69
CA THR A 60 -9.19 0.02 0.13
C THR A 60 -9.21 -1.33 -0.56
N ASP A 61 -8.05 -1.87 -0.89
CA ASP A 61 -8.00 -3.16 -1.56
C ASP A 61 -6.62 -3.76 -1.37
N ILE A 62 -6.57 -5.07 -1.21
CA ILE A 62 -5.30 -5.77 -1.13
C ILE A 62 -5.52 -7.16 -1.67
N LYS A 63 -4.72 -7.58 -2.60
CA LYS A 63 -4.91 -8.87 -3.23
C LYS A 63 -3.58 -9.38 -3.76
N PRO A 64 -3.45 -10.69 -3.95
CA PRO A 64 -2.22 -11.23 -4.51
C PRO A 64 -2.04 -10.76 -5.94
N ALA A 65 -0.81 -10.48 -6.29
CA ALA A 65 -0.48 -10.05 -7.63
C ALA A 65 0.30 -11.16 -8.33
N PRO A 66 -0.02 -11.43 -9.56
CA PRO A 66 0.63 -12.54 -10.27
C PRO A 66 1.94 -12.12 -10.89
N TYR A 67 2.87 -11.68 -10.07
CA TYR A 67 4.16 -11.28 -10.59
C TYR A 67 5.13 -12.43 -10.57
N HIS A 68 5.97 -12.45 -11.57
CA HIS A 68 7.03 -13.37 -11.57
C HIS A 68 8.28 -12.67 -11.91
N GLU A 69 9.37 -13.19 -11.47
CA GLU A 69 10.61 -12.58 -11.81
C GLU A 69 11.24 -13.22 -12.97
#